data_50f012e2b1a8eeaf95687e2e3a469bf3
#
_entry.id   50f012e2b1a8eeaf95687e2e3a469bf3
#
_cell.length_a   1.000
_cell.length_b   1.000
_cell.length_c   1.000
_cell.angle_alpha   90.00
_cell.angle_beta   90.00
_cell.angle_gamma   90.00
#
_symmetry.space_group_name_H-M   'P 1'
#
loop_
_entity.id
_entity.type
_entity.pdbx_description
1 polymer ?
#
loop_
_entity_poly.entity_id
_entity_poly.type
_entity_poly.pdbx_seq_one_letter_code
_entity_poly.pdbx_strand_id
1 'polypeptide(L)'
;MFIVGKTGDDVNEYTCTQFFDVSTCTVDSGDPFSVSSDDSEPSGIAFNTDGTKMFVLGANGEDVNEYVCSTGFDLSKCRSVADKDVSGQEANALAMAFNSDGTKMFIGGFAGDDVNEYTLSTAYDVSTATFVDAFSILTHEGKITGLAFDTNGQRMYLSLIHI
;
A
#
# COMPACT_ATOMS: atom_id res chain seq x y z
N MET A 1 -13.49 5.96 -2.64
CA MET A 1 -12.26 6.44 -1.95
C MET A 1 -11.99 5.54 -0.76
N PHE A 2 -10.72 5.23 -0.52
CA PHE A 2 -10.33 4.36 0.60
C PHE A 2 -9.36 5.10 1.50
N ILE A 3 -9.52 4.89 2.81
CA ILE A 3 -8.65 5.46 3.84
C ILE A 3 -8.23 4.32 4.77
N VAL A 4 -6.94 4.16 4.97
CA VAL A 4 -6.35 3.26 5.95
C VAL A 4 -5.80 4.06 7.12
N GLY A 5 -5.89 3.53 8.34
CA GLY A 5 -5.37 4.25 9.50
C GLY A 5 -5.18 3.40 10.74
N LYS A 6 -4.20 3.81 11.55
CA LYS A 6 -3.77 3.13 12.77
C LYS A 6 -4.78 3.17 13.93
N THR A 7 -5.72 4.13 13.98
CA THR A 7 -6.57 4.28 15.17
C THR A 7 -7.64 3.20 15.27
N GLY A 8 -8.06 2.65 14.12
CA GLY A 8 -9.05 1.60 14.04
C GLY A 8 -8.48 0.27 13.57
N ASP A 9 -7.22 0.27 13.12
CA ASP A 9 -6.60 -0.88 12.43
C ASP A 9 -7.51 -1.38 11.31
N ASP A 10 -7.97 -0.43 10.48
CA ASP A 10 -9.01 -0.68 9.50
C ASP A 10 -8.82 0.08 8.18
N VAL A 11 -9.57 -0.35 7.19
CA VAL A 11 -9.75 0.35 5.91
C VAL A 11 -11.21 0.79 5.81
N ASN A 12 -11.40 2.09 5.59
CA ASN A 12 -12.72 2.70 5.41
C ASN A 12 -12.99 2.98 3.94
N GLU A 13 -14.17 2.59 3.47
CA GLU A 13 -14.64 2.83 2.10
C GLU A 13 -15.61 4.00 2.06
N TYR A 14 -15.43 4.88 1.06
CA TYR A 14 -16.31 6.04 0.82
C TYR A 14 -16.76 6.06 -0.63
N THR A 15 -18.04 6.23 -0.86
CA THR A 15 -18.63 6.46 -2.18
C THR A 15 -19.03 7.92 -2.34
N CYS A 16 -18.65 8.52 -3.48
CA CYS A 16 -18.99 9.90 -3.84
C CYS A 16 -20.03 9.89 -4.96
N THR A 17 -21.09 10.68 -4.82
CA THR A 17 -22.16 10.75 -5.84
C THR A 17 -21.78 11.60 -7.05
N GLN A 18 -20.73 12.42 -6.94
CA GLN A 18 -20.16 13.18 -8.05
C GLN A 18 -18.66 12.90 -8.17
N PHE A 19 -18.19 12.76 -9.42
CA PHE A 19 -16.79 12.49 -9.71
C PHE A 19 -15.90 13.66 -9.25
N PHE A 20 -14.83 13.36 -8.53
CA PHE A 20 -13.85 14.32 -8.01
C PHE A 20 -14.42 15.41 -7.09
N ASP A 21 -15.62 15.24 -6.55
CA ASP A 21 -16.22 16.12 -5.57
C ASP A 21 -16.31 15.44 -4.21
N VAL A 22 -15.31 15.69 -3.36
CA VAL A 22 -15.18 15.07 -2.03
C VAL A 22 -16.29 15.50 -1.06
N SER A 23 -16.98 16.62 -1.33
CA SER A 23 -18.12 17.08 -0.50
C SER A 23 -19.34 16.18 -0.63
N THR A 24 -19.39 15.35 -1.68
CA THR A 24 -20.47 14.40 -1.97
C THR A 24 -20.19 12.98 -1.48
N CYS A 25 -19.02 12.77 -0.84
CA CYS A 25 -18.62 11.45 -0.37
C CYS A 25 -19.29 11.12 0.97
N THR A 26 -19.74 9.90 1.10
CA THR A 26 -20.27 9.32 2.33
C THR A 26 -19.58 8.01 2.62
N VAL A 27 -19.40 7.69 3.92
CA VAL A 27 -18.90 6.36 4.29
C VAL A 27 -19.93 5.32 3.85
N ASP A 28 -19.46 4.24 3.27
CA ASP A 28 -20.32 3.14 2.90
C ASP A 28 -20.86 2.45 4.15
N SER A 29 -22.10 1.94 4.07
CA SER A 29 -22.92 1.47 5.20
C SER A 29 -22.46 0.12 5.81
N GLY A 30 -21.23 -0.30 5.54
CA GLY A 30 -20.58 -1.43 6.19
C GLY A 30 -19.78 -0.98 7.41
N ASP A 31 -19.50 -1.90 8.31
CA ASP A 31 -18.45 -1.68 9.30
C ASP A 31 -17.10 -1.51 8.57
N PRO A 32 -16.14 -0.72 9.12
CA PRO A 32 -14.81 -0.65 8.59
C PRO A 32 -14.22 -2.05 8.37
N PHE A 33 -13.50 -2.25 7.28
CA PHE A 33 -12.81 -3.53 7.05
C PHE A 33 -11.61 -3.62 7.99
N SER A 34 -11.71 -4.43 9.04
CA SER A 34 -10.63 -4.59 10.02
C SER A 34 -9.47 -5.38 9.42
N VAL A 35 -8.27 -4.85 9.59
CA VAL A 35 -6.98 -5.49 9.26
C VAL A 35 -6.16 -5.80 10.51
N SER A 36 -6.73 -5.61 11.69
CA SER A 36 -6.05 -5.75 13.00
C SER A 36 -5.50 -7.16 13.27
N SER A 37 -6.02 -8.18 12.58
CA SER A 37 -5.48 -9.54 12.66
C SER A 37 -4.17 -9.71 11.90
N ASP A 38 -3.94 -8.86 10.90
CA ASP A 38 -2.77 -8.93 10.02
C ASP A 38 -1.74 -7.85 10.41
N ASP A 39 -2.20 -6.62 10.69
CA ASP A 39 -1.34 -5.55 11.21
C ASP A 39 -2.10 -4.59 12.15
N SER A 40 -1.45 -4.15 13.24
CA SER A 40 -1.99 -3.19 14.21
C SER A 40 -1.57 -1.74 13.95
N GLU A 41 -0.73 -1.49 12.95
CA GLU A 41 -0.33 -0.16 12.49
C GLU A 41 -0.35 -0.07 10.96
N PRO A 42 -1.50 -0.25 10.30
CA PRO A 42 -1.57 -0.14 8.85
C PRO A 42 -1.21 1.28 8.40
N SER A 43 -0.30 1.40 7.44
CA SER A 43 0.34 2.65 7.04
C SER A 43 0.10 3.05 5.59
N GLY A 44 -0.22 2.08 4.73
CA GLY A 44 -0.44 2.31 3.31
C GLY A 44 -1.46 1.35 2.71
N ILE A 45 -2.10 1.78 1.63
CA ILE A 45 -3.06 0.97 0.88
C ILE A 45 -2.85 1.11 -0.61
N ALA A 46 -2.97 0.01 -1.34
CA ALA A 46 -2.99 -0.01 -2.80
C ALA A 46 -4.01 -1.04 -3.31
N PHE A 47 -4.43 -0.87 -4.55
CA PHE A 47 -5.29 -1.83 -5.27
C PHE A 47 -4.66 -2.18 -6.61
N ASN A 48 -4.97 -3.36 -7.12
CA ASN A 48 -4.76 -3.65 -8.52
C ASN A 48 -5.78 -2.87 -9.40
N THR A 49 -5.61 -2.92 -10.72
CA THR A 49 -6.36 -2.09 -11.66
C THR A 49 -7.88 -2.29 -11.64
N ASP A 50 -8.36 -3.46 -11.32
CA ASP A 50 -9.80 -3.79 -11.29
C ASP A 50 -10.37 -3.88 -9.87
N GLY A 51 -9.55 -3.59 -8.84
CA GLY A 51 -9.95 -3.60 -7.44
C GLY A 51 -10.22 -4.98 -6.84
N THR A 52 -9.93 -6.05 -7.56
CA THR A 52 -10.11 -7.42 -7.06
C THR A 52 -9.02 -7.86 -6.09
N LYS A 53 -7.95 -7.09 -5.98
CA LYS A 53 -6.91 -7.24 -4.98
C LYS A 53 -6.66 -5.91 -4.25
N MET A 54 -6.58 -5.99 -2.94
CA MET A 54 -6.19 -4.90 -2.05
C MET A 54 -4.90 -5.30 -1.34
N PHE A 55 -4.03 -4.34 -1.14
CA PHE A 55 -2.77 -4.49 -0.42
C PHE A 55 -2.73 -3.48 0.71
N VAL A 56 -2.42 -3.95 1.92
CA VAL A 56 -2.24 -3.11 3.10
C VAL A 56 -0.80 -3.25 3.56
N LEU A 57 -0.11 -2.12 3.66
CA LEU A 57 1.23 -2.04 4.20
C LEU A 57 1.15 -1.91 5.71
N GLY A 58 1.81 -2.80 6.44
CA GLY A 58 1.91 -2.82 7.88
C GLY A 58 3.22 -2.22 8.38
N ALA A 59 3.13 -1.22 9.26
CA ALA A 59 4.33 -0.65 9.86
C ALA A 59 4.81 -1.46 11.07
N ASN A 60 3.92 -2.15 11.77
CA ASN A 60 4.27 -2.99 12.91
C ASN A 60 4.57 -4.44 12.52
N GLY A 61 3.86 -4.99 11.55
CA GLY A 61 4.16 -6.30 10.95
C GLY A 61 5.39 -6.29 10.05
N GLU A 62 5.80 -5.09 9.60
CA GLU A 62 6.90 -4.92 8.66
C GLU A 62 6.67 -5.73 7.38
N ASP A 63 5.41 -5.75 6.92
CA ASP A 63 4.94 -6.61 5.84
C ASP A 63 3.94 -5.92 4.88
N VAL A 64 3.67 -6.58 3.77
CA VAL A 64 2.59 -6.25 2.84
C VAL A 64 1.56 -7.37 2.87
N ASN A 65 0.37 -7.06 3.33
CA ASN A 65 -0.75 -7.99 3.42
C ASN A 65 -1.63 -7.92 2.16
N GLU A 66 -1.84 -9.05 1.49
CA GLU A 66 -2.66 -9.17 0.29
C GLU A 66 -4.06 -9.67 0.63
N TYR A 67 -5.07 -9.00 0.09
CA TYR A 67 -6.48 -9.38 0.18
C TYR A 67 -7.06 -9.58 -1.22
N VAL A 68 -7.89 -10.61 -1.37
CA VAL A 68 -8.66 -10.87 -2.59
C VAL A 68 -10.11 -10.52 -2.34
N CYS A 69 -10.70 -9.72 -3.24
CA CYS A 69 -12.07 -9.26 -3.21
C CYS A 69 -12.86 -9.91 -4.35
N SER A 70 -13.97 -10.59 -4.04
CA SER A 70 -14.79 -11.25 -5.06
C SER A 70 -15.58 -10.25 -5.93
N THR A 71 -15.67 -8.99 -5.49
CA THR A 71 -16.16 -7.84 -6.25
C THR A 71 -15.11 -6.73 -6.11
N GLY A 72 -14.68 -6.17 -7.23
CA GLY A 72 -13.66 -5.13 -7.22
C GLY A 72 -14.10 -3.89 -6.46
N PHE A 73 -13.22 -3.36 -5.61
CA PHE A 73 -13.43 -2.17 -4.79
C PHE A 73 -14.59 -2.29 -3.78
N ASP A 74 -15.00 -3.48 -3.38
CA ASP A 74 -16.01 -3.74 -2.36
C ASP A 74 -15.33 -4.45 -1.18
N LEU A 75 -15.03 -3.72 -0.11
CA LEU A 75 -14.30 -4.23 1.05
C LEU A 75 -15.05 -5.35 1.76
N SER A 76 -16.39 -5.35 1.73
CA SER A 76 -17.22 -6.41 2.34
C SER A 76 -17.02 -7.78 1.69
N LYS A 77 -16.37 -7.83 0.55
CA LYS A 77 -16.09 -9.04 -0.24
C LYS A 77 -14.61 -9.44 -0.22
N CYS A 78 -13.80 -8.73 0.57
CA CYS A 78 -12.37 -8.99 0.66
C CYS A 78 -12.05 -9.99 1.78
N ARG A 79 -10.96 -10.72 1.59
CA ARG A 79 -10.38 -11.63 2.60
C ARG A 79 -8.87 -11.69 2.44
N SER A 80 -8.14 -11.83 3.53
CA SER A 80 -6.68 -12.05 3.56
C SER A 80 -6.32 -13.35 2.86
N VAL A 81 -5.22 -13.37 2.10
CA VAL A 81 -4.76 -14.54 1.34
C VAL A 81 -3.26 -14.78 1.44
N ALA A 82 -2.45 -13.73 1.57
CA ALA A 82 -1.00 -13.83 1.62
C ALA A 82 -0.40 -12.60 2.32
N ASP A 83 0.83 -12.72 2.76
CA ASP A 83 1.66 -11.64 3.24
C ASP A 83 3.08 -11.74 2.65
N LYS A 84 3.79 -10.63 2.70
CA LYS A 84 5.21 -10.54 2.33
C LYS A 84 5.96 -9.73 3.37
N ASP A 85 6.81 -10.38 4.12
CA ASP A 85 7.79 -9.75 5.02
C ASP A 85 8.77 -8.88 4.21
N VAL A 86 8.88 -7.61 4.58
CA VAL A 86 9.79 -6.61 4.01
C VAL A 86 10.79 -6.06 5.04
N SER A 87 10.77 -6.57 6.27
CA SER A 87 11.60 -6.13 7.40
C SER A 87 13.09 -6.14 7.12
N GLY A 88 13.54 -7.06 6.27
CA GLY A 88 14.94 -7.16 5.86
C GLY A 88 15.45 -5.95 5.07
N GLN A 89 14.57 -5.17 4.46
CA GLN A 89 14.86 -3.98 3.67
C GLN A 89 14.33 -2.71 4.33
N GLU A 90 13.11 -2.75 4.90
CA GLU A 90 12.49 -1.58 5.52
C GLU A 90 11.71 -1.99 6.78
N ALA A 91 12.29 -1.72 7.94
CA ALA A 91 11.71 -2.08 9.24
C ALA A 91 10.61 -1.10 9.74
N ASN A 92 10.32 -0.06 9.00
CA ASN A 92 9.22 0.86 9.30
C ASN A 92 8.63 1.38 8.00
N ALA A 93 7.96 0.49 7.28
CA ALA A 93 7.40 0.75 5.96
C ALA A 93 6.19 1.69 6.04
N LEU A 94 6.19 2.76 5.26
CA LEU A 94 5.14 3.80 5.27
C LEU A 94 4.56 4.10 3.90
N ALA A 95 5.23 3.70 2.83
CA ALA A 95 4.82 3.99 1.47
C ALA A 95 4.98 2.77 0.57
N MET A 96 3.96 2.51 -0.24
CA MET A 96 3.92 1.39 -1.17
C MET A 96 3.36 1.84 -2.52
N ALA A 97 3.94 1.32 -3.59
CA ALA A 97 3.38 1.47 -4.93
C ALA A 97 3.64 0.21 -5.77
N PHE A 98 2.74 -0.05 -6.72
CA PHE A 98 2.93 -1.06 -7.76
C PHE A 98 3.11 -0.37 -9.11
N ASN A 99 3.80 -1.02 -10.03
CA ASN A 99 3.72 -0.63 -11.43
C ASN A 99 2.37 -1.05 -12.04
N SER A 100 2.07 -0.55 -13.23
CA SER A 100 0.74 -0.69 -13.83
C SER A 100 0.32 -2.13 -14.16
N ASP A 101 1.27 -3.04 -14.35
CA ASP A 101 1.01 -4.45 -14.64
C ASP A 101 1.17 -5.37 -13.42
N GLY A 102 1.54 -4.82 -12.25
CA GLY A 102 1.68 -5.55 -11.00
C GLY A 102 2.89 -6.47 -10.91
N THR A 103 3.83 -6.37 -11.83
CA THR A 103 5.04 -7.20 -11.82
C THR A 103 6.16 -6.61 -10.94
N LYS A 104 6.00 -5.36 -10.48
CA LYS A 104 6.91 -4.69 -9.56
C LYS A 104 6.16 -4.06 -8.39
N MET A 105 6.77 -4.12 -7.24
CA MET A 105 6.34 -3.45 -6.01
C MET A 105 7.50 -2.62 -5.46
N PHE A 106 7.18 -1.45 -4.95
CA PHE A 106 8.13 -0.52 -4.37
C PHE A 106 7.72 -0.17 -2.95
N ILE A 107 8.65 -0.25 -2.02
CA ILE A 107 8.44 0.01 -0.59
C ILE A 107 9.43 1.08 -0.14
N GLY A 108 8.95 2.05 0.61
CA GLY A 108 9.80 3.03 1.28
C GLY A 108 9.27 3.34 2.67
N GLY A 109 10.13 3.86 3.53
CA GLY A 109 9.75 4.14 4.91
C GLY A 109 10.81 4.92 5.68
N PHE A 110 10.94 4.59 6.94
CA PHE A 110 11.64 5.38 7.94
C PHE A 110 13.04 4.85 8.26
N ALA A 111 13.30 3.55 8.04
CA ALA A 111 14.50 2.90 8.53
C ALA A 111 15.62 2.78 7.49
N GLY A 112 15.27 2.56 6.20
CA GLY A 112 16.24 2.28 5.15
C GLY A 112 16.83 3.53 4.46
N ASP A 113 16.16 4.68 4.54
CA ASP A 113 16.51 5.88 3.75
C ASP A 113 16.60 5.59 2.24
N ASP A 114 15.76 4.66 1.76
CA ASP A 114 15.75 4.22 0.37
C ASP A 114 14.34 3.80 -0.12
N VAL A 115 14.25 3.59 -1.44
CA VAL A 115 13.10 2.96 -2.07
C VAL A 115 13.52 1.57 -2.52
N ASN A 116 12.92 0.57 -1.94
CA ASN A 116 13.18 -0.85 -2.18
C ASN A 116 12.33 -1.38 -3.33
N GLU A 117 12.95 -1.95 -4.36
CA GLU A 117 12.28 -2.58 -5.49
C GLU A 117 12.18 -4.08 -5.32
N TYR A 118 10.97 -4.61 -5.54
CA TYR A 118 10.68 -6.04 -5.61
C TYR A 118 10.11 -6.40 -6.98
N THR A 119 10.48 -7.56 -7.49
CA THR A 119 9.89 -8.17 -8.68
C THR A 119 8.95 -9.30 -8.25
N LEU A 120 7.74 -9.33 -8.82
CA LEU A 120 6.74 -10.37 -8.58
C LEU A 120 6.70 -11.30 -9.80
N SER A 121 6.93 -12.59 -9.60
CA SER A 121 6.87 -13.57 -10.70
C SER A 121 5.43 -13.84 -11.18
N THR A 122 4.45 -13.57 -10.32
CA THR A 122 3.03 -13.53 -10.65
C THR A 122 2.52 -12.12 -10.33
N ALA A 123 1.93 -11.45 -11.33
CA ALA A 123 1.45 -10.08 -11.18
C ALA A 123 0.49 -9.94 -9.99
N TYR A 124 0.74 -8.93 -9.13
CA TYR A 124 -0.06 -8.65 -7.94
C TYR A 124 -0.20 -9.84 -6.96
N ASP A 125 0.77 -10.73 -6.89
CA ASP A 125 0.87 -11.82 -5.91
C ASP A 125 2.11 -11.58 -5.04
N VAL A 126 1.89 -10.99 -3.85
CA VAL A 126 2.99 -10.57 -2.98
C VAL A 126 3.81 -11.74 -2.45
N SER A 127 3.22 -12.95 -2.38
CA SER A 127 3.93 -14.15 -1.97
C SER A 127 5.08 -14.52 -2.94
N THR A 128 5.01 -14.01 -4.18
CA THR A 128 6.03 -14.23 -5.22
C THR A 128 7.08 -13.11 -5.29
N ALA A 129 6.96 -12.09 -4.41
CA ALA A 129 7.84 -10.93 -4.43
C ALA A 129 9.27 -11.29 -3.99
N THR A 130 10.24 -10.86 -4.79
CA THR A 130 11.67 -11.02 -4.53
C THR A 130 12.33 -9.64 -4.59
N PHE A 131 13.09 -9.29 -3.57
CA PHE A 131 13.89 -8.06 -3.53
C PHE A 131 14.91 -8.04 -4.69
N VAL A 132 15.05 -6.90 -5.35
CA VAL A 132 15.95 -6.73 -6.50
C VAL A 132 17.04 -5.71 -6.22
N ASP A 133 16.64 -4.50 -5.81
CA ASP A 133 17.55 -3.35 -5.67
C ASP A 133 16.93 -2.29 -4.74
N ALA A 134 17.75 -1.34 -4.30
CA ALA A 134 17.34 -0.20 -3.50
C ALA A 134 17.92 1.10 -4.06
N PHE A 135 17.08 2.13 -4.14
CA PHE A 135 17.47 3.47 -4.52
C PHE A 135 17.61 4.35 -3.28
N SER A 136 18.87 4.68 -2.90
CA SER A 136 19.12 5.50 -1.71
C SER A 136 18.76 6.98 -1.93
N ILE A 137 18.03 7.53 -0.97
CA ILE A 137 17.67 8.95 -0.91
C ILE A 137 18.39 9.69 0.22
N LEU A 138 19.37 9.05 0.88
CA LEU A 138 20.09 9.54 2.05
C LEU A 138 20.66 10.95 1.88
N THR A 139 21.02 11.35 0.65
CA THR A 139 21.56 12.69 0.36
C THR A 139 20.49 13.79 0.27
N HIS A 140 19.20 13.42 0.28
CA HIS A 140 18.09 14.34 0.07
C HIS A 140 17.19 14.52 1.28
N GLU A 141 17.19 13.61 2.23
CA GLU A 141 16.35 13.57 3.43
C GLU A 141 15.74 12.17 3.65
N GLY A 142 15.85 11.66 4.85
CA GLY A 142 15.84 10.24 5.08
C GLY A 142 14.50 9.57 5.38
N LYS A 143 13.31 10.17 5.23
CA LYS A 143 12.09 9.51 5.71
C LYS A 143 10.95 9.63 4.71
N ILE A 144 10.69 8.51 4.03
CA ILE A 144 9.64 8.41 3.00
C ILE A 144 8.29 8.18 3.68
N THR A 145 7.32 9.05 3.40
CA THR A 145 5.95 8.94 3.90
C THR A 145 4.93 8.79 2.79
N GLY A 146 5.36 8.91 1.54
CA GLY A 146 4.52 8.69 0.38
C GLY A 146 5.37 8.45 -0.86
N LEU A 147 4.87 7.59 -1.74
CA LEU A 147 5.52 7.15 -2.96
C LEU A 147 4.51 7.03 -4.08
N ALA A 148 4.81 7.60 -5.23
CA ALA A 148 4.01 7.45 -6.43
C ALA A 148 4.91 7.50 -7.67
N PHE A 149 4.42 6.90 -8.76
CA PHE A 149 5.04 7.00 -10.08
C PHE A 149 4.10 7.69 -11.07
N ASP A 150 4.67 8.29 -12.11
CA ASP A 150 3.88 8.69 -13.26
C ASP A 150 3.39 7.46 -14.06
N THR A 151 2.45 7.68 -14.97
CA THR A 151 1.78 6.59 -15.70
C THR A 151 2.70 5.70 -16.54
N ASN A 152 3.90 6.19 -16.87
CA ASN A 152 4.88 5.43 -17.66
C ASN A 152 6.05 4.91 -16.80
N GLY A 153 6.06 5.19 -15.50
CA GLY A 153 7.08 4.74 -14.55
C GLY A 153 8.44 5.43 -14.70
N GLN A 154 8.53 6.52 -15.46
CA GLN A 154 9.80 7.23 -15.68
C GLN A 154 10.11 8.26 -14.58
N ARG A 155 9.11 8.67 -13.82
CA ARG A 155 9.27 9.62 -12.72
C ARG A 155 8.70 9.04 -11.45
N MET A 156 9.50 9.13 -10.38
CA MET A 156 9.11 8.78 -9.04
C MET A 156 8.90 10.07 -8.23
N TYR A 157 7.83 10.12 -7.47
CA TYR A 157 7.48 11.22 -6.57
C TYR A 157 7.49 10.71 -5.14
N LEU A 158 8.23 11.39 -4.28
CA LEU A 158 8.36 11.05 -2.87
C LEU A 158 7.82 12.17 -2.00
N SER A 159 7.06 11.81 -0.97
CA SER A 159 6.78 12.69 0.16
C SER A 159 7.78 12.35 1.27
N LEU A 160 8.49 13.36 1.76
CA LEU A 160 9.54 13.20 2.76
C LEU A 160 9.21 14.02 4.00
N ILE A 161 9.57 13.50 5.18
CA ILE A 161 9.55 14.27 6.42
C ILE A 161 10.96 14.71 6.76
N HIS A 162 11.12 16.03 6.93
CA HIS A 162 12.33 16.63 7.51
C HIS A 162 12.22 16.62 9.03
N ILE A 163 13.23 16.13 9.71
CA ILE A 163 13.33 16.16 11.17
C ILE A 163 14.53 17.03 11.57
#